data_c4fc7b3eb075e041fcb6bbed2d11ff3b
#
_entry.id   c4fc7b3eb075e041fcb6bbed2d11ff3b
#
_cell.length_a   1.000
_cell.length_b   1.000
_cell.length_c   1.000
_cell.angle_alpha   90.00
_cell.angle_beta   90.00
_cell.angle_gamma   90.00
#
_symmetry.space_group_name_H-M   'P 1'
#
loop_
_entity.id
_entity.type
_entity.pdbx_description
1 polymer ?
#
loop_
_entity_poly.entity_id
_entity_poly.type
_entity_poly.pdbx_seq_one_letter_code
_entity_poly.pdbx_strand_id
1 'polypeptide(L)'
;MQTLKRGLVAALLLLSPLAQAEGIQDRLTAFFAEKLAGFSDDVTVTVRTPPNLYPTCDQPSFSVVGFTKLWGNVNVLARCANEKRYLQVAVQATGNYVVAAVPIARGSVLQTNSVTLKRGRLDQLPPRTMLDINQAQDAVS
;
A
#
# COMPACT_ATOMS: atom_id res chain seq x y z
N MET A 1 -20.98 -60.95 33.30
CA MET A 1 -20.16 -60.51 32.18
C MET A 1 -20.57 -59.09 31.80
N GLN A 2 -19.75 -58.17 32.11
CA GLN A 2 -20.07 -56.77 31.84
C GLN A 2 -19.36 -56.38 30.54
N THR A 3 -20.12 -56.13 29.54
CA THR A 3 -19.62 -55.51 28.34
C THR A 3 -19.45 -54.01 28.56
N LEU A 4 -18.24 -53.60 28.78
CA LEU A 4 -17.89 -52.17 28.81
C LEU A 4 -18.08 -51.63 27.39
N LYS A 5 -19.16 -50.96 27.14
CA LYS A 5 -19.27 -50.06 25.99
C LYS A 5 -18.42 -48.85 26.23
N ARG A 6 -17.21 -48.88 25.76
CA ARG A 6 -16.40 -47.70 25.63
C ARG A 6 -17.02 -46.82 24.55
N GLY A 7 -17.78 -45.83 24.97
CA GLY A 7 -18.20 -44.75 24.11
C GLY A 7 -16.94 -43.97 23.69
N LEU A 8 -16.57 -44.16 22.44
CA LEU A 8 -15.63 -43.25 21.79
C LEU A 8 -16.36 -41.93 21.62
N VAL A 9 -16.11 -41.01 22.53
CA VAL A 9 -16.41 -39.60 22.27
C VAL A 9 -15.37 -39.13 21.28
N ALA A 10 -15.69 -39.21 20.01
CA ALA A 10 -14.95 -38.49 19.00
C ALA A 10 -15.19 -37.00 19.29
N ALA A 11 -14.26 -36.37 19.95
CA ALA A 11 -14.18 -34.93 20.00
C ALA A 11 -13.91 -34.48 18.55
N LEU A 12 -14.97 -34.16 17.84
CA LEU A 12 -14.87 -33.40 16.60
C LEU A 12 -14.36 -32.03 17.02
N LEU A 13 -13.04 -31.87 16.97
CA LEU A 13 -12.44 -30.58 16.89
C LEU A 13 -12.91 -29.97 15.56
N LEU A 14 -14.02 -29.27 15.61
CA LEU A 14 -14.39 -28.32 14.59
C LEU A 14 -13.31 -27.26 14.59
N LEU A 15 -12.24 -27.53 13.88
CA LEU A 15 -11.39 -26.49 13.32
C LEU A 15 -12.27 -25.71 12.37
N SER A 16 -12.99 -24.75 12.93
CA SER A 16 -13.55 -23.68 12.12
C SER A 16 -12.37 -23.06 11.44
N PRO A 17 -12.23 -23.12 10.12
CA PRO A 17 -11.30 -22.26 9.46
C PRO A 17 -11.74 -20.87 9.89
N LEU A 18 -10.88 -20.16 10.59
CA LEU A 18 -10.98 -18.74 10.68
C LEU A 18 -10.81 -18.24 9.24
N ALA A 19 -11.90 -18.32 8.47
CA ALA A 19 -12.02 -17.55 7.26
C ALA A 19 -12.04 -16.10 7.72
N GLN A 20 -10.87 -15.59 7.98
CA GLN A 20 -10.69 -14.17 8.12
C GLN A 20 -11.02 -13.62 6.75
N ALA A 21 -12.24 -13.11 6.61
CA ALA A 21 -12.50 -12.17 5.56
C ALA A 21 -11.45 -11.10 5.70
N GLU A 22 -10.46 -11.11 4.80
CA GLU A 22 -9.49 -10.04 4.75
C GLU A 22 -10.28 -8.76 4.68
N GLY A 23 -10.16 -7.91 5.69
CA GLY A 23 -10.84 -6.64 5.73
C GLY A 23 -10.44 -5.80 4.53
N ILE A 24 -11.28 -4.84 4.17
CA ILE A 24 -11.02 -3.93 3.05
C ILE A 24 -9.65 -3.26 3.18
N GLN A 25 -9.22 -2.96 4.40
CA GLN A 25 -7.93 -2.35 4.65
C GLN A 25 -6.76 -3.26 4.23
N ASP A 26 -6.82 -4.55 4.55
CA ASP A 26 -5.79 -5.52 4.16
C ASP A 26 -5.73 -5.70 2.65
N ARG A 27 -6.87 -5.73 2.00
CA ARG A 27 -6.96 -5.82 0.53
C ARG A 27 -6.39 -4.58 -0.14
N LEU A 28 -6.68 -3.40 0.38
CA LEU A 28 -6.13 -2.13 -0.12
C LEU A 28 -4.64 -2.04 0.14
N THR A 29 -4.17 -2.52 1.28
CA THR A 29 -2.74 -2.58 1.58
C THR A 29 -2.00 -3.46 0.57
N ALA A 30 -2.54 -4.64 0.26
CA ALA A 30 -1.97 -5.52 -0.77
C ALA A 30 -2.00 -4.88 -2.15
N PHE A 31 -3.08 -4.20 -2.51
CA PHE A 31 -3.21 -3.49 -3.78
C PHE A 31 -2.15 -2.40 -3.95
N PHE A 32 -1.93 -1.56 -2.95
CA PHE A 32 -0.92 -0.51 -3.00
C PHE A 32 0.50 -1.05 -2.89
N ALA A 33 0.73 -2.11 -2.11
CA ALA A 33 2.02 -2.77 -2.03
C ALA A 33 2.47 -3.30 -3.40
N GLU A 34 1.56 -3.88 -4.17
CA GLU A 34 1.82 -4.33 -5.53
C GLU A 34 2.10 -3.15 -6.47
N LYS A 35 1.28 -2.11 -6.41
CA LYS A 35 1.44 -0.91 -7.24
C LYS A 35 2.76 -0.18 -6.97
N LEU A 36 3.23 -0.20 -5.73
CA LEU A 36 4.41 0.54 -5.28
C LEU A 36 5.67 -0.32 -5.17
N ALA A 37 5.62 -1.58 -5.61
CA ALA A 37 6.72 -2.54 -5.46
C ALA A 37 8.07 -2.06 -6.04
N GLY A 38 8.04 -1.19 -7.05
CA GLY A 38 9.24 -0.59 -7.62
C GLY A 38 9.80 0.60 -6.83
N PHE A 39 9.04 1.16 -5.89
CA PHE A 39 9.38 2.39 -5.18
C PHE A 39 9.43 2.22 -3.66
N SER A 40 8.65 1.30 -3.12
CA SER A 40 8.50 1.10 -1.69
C SER A 40 8.43 -0.39 -1.35
N ASP A 41 9.04 -0.74 -0.24
CA ASP A 41 8.99 -2.07 0.36
C ASP A 41 8.18 -2.10 1.67
N ASP A 42 7.66 -0.97 2.08
CA ASP A 42 6.88 -0.81 3.31
C ASP A 42 5.71 0.13 3.05
N VAL A 43 4.53 -0.45 2.93
CA VAL A 43 3.28 0.25 2.62
C VAL A 43 2.26 -0.01 3.71
N THR A 44 1.69 1.05 4.25
CA THR A 44 0.58 1.01 5.20
C THR A 44 -0.58 1.82 4.65
N VAL A 45 -1.77 1.25 4.62
CA VAL A 45 -2.99 1.91 4.14
C VAL A 45 -3.97 2.07 5.30
N THR A 46 -4.50 3.26 5.44
CA THR A 46 -5.59 3.57 6.38
C THR A 46 -6.80 4.02 5.59
N VAL A 47 -7.92 3.32 5.74
CA VAL A 47 -9.18 3.70 5.10
C VAL A 47 -9.85 4.79 5.92
N ARG A 48 -10.11 5.94 5.31
CA ARG A 48 -10.76 7.08 5.97
C ARG A 48 -12.27 7.10 5.77
N THR A 49 -12.75 6.46 4.74
CA THR A 49 -14.18 6.29 4.48
C THR A 49 -14.83 5.47 5.60
N PRO A 50 -15.98 5.88 6.13
CA PRO A 50 -16.69 5.10 7.15
C PRO A 50 -17.09 3.70 6.68
N PRO A 51 -17.06 2.69 7.56
CA PRO A 51 -17.35 1.30 7.18
C PRO A 51 -18.71 1.07 6.54
N ASN A 52 -19.71 1.87 6.89
CA ASN A 52 -21.05 1.76 6.28
C ASN A 52 -21.09 2.15 4.79
N LEU A 53 -20.03 2.74 4.28
CA LEU A 53 -19.86 3.10 2.86
C LEU A 53 -18.91 2.19 2.12
N TYR A 54 -18.45 1.10 2.73
CA TYR A 54 -17.61 0.11 2.08
C TYR A 54 -18.39 -0.68 1.03
N PRO A 55 -17.70 -1.21 0.01
CA PRO A 55 -18.34 -2.13 -0.94
C PRO A 55 -18.85 -3.38 -0.21
N THR A 56 -19.99 -3.90 -0.66
CA THR A 56 -20.67 -5.02 0.00
C THR A 56 -20.21 -6.37 -0.48
N CYS A 57 -19.52 -6.47 -1.62
CA CYS A 57 -19.01 -7.73 -2.13
C CYS A 57 -17.71 -8.15 -1.43
N ASP A 58 -17.45 -9.46 -1.41
CA ASP A 58 -16.29 -10.02 -0.73
C ASP A 58 -14.95 -9.69 -1.42
N GLN A 59 -14.98 -9.53 -2.73
CA GLN A 59 -13.79 -9.31 -3.54
C GLN A 59 -13.97 -8.14 -4.51
N PRO A 60 -14.04 -6.91 -4.02
CA PRO A 60 -14.08 -5.76 -4.89
C PRO A 60 -12.78 -5.61 -5.68
N SER A 61 -12.86 -5.12 -6.90
CA SER A 61 -11.70 -4.68 -7.66
C SER A 61 -11.42 -3.21 -7.38
N PHE A 62 -10.14 -2.85 -7.30
CA PHE A 62 -9.73 -1.48 -6.99
C PHE A 62 -9.05 -0.81 -8.19
N SER A 63 -9.28 0.48 -8.32
CA SER A 63 -8.54 1.34 -9.22
C SER A 63 -8.35 2.71 -8.59
N VAL A 64 -7.22 3.35 -8.87
CA VAL A 64 -6.95 4.71 -8.40
C VAL A 64 -7.64 5.70 -9.33
N VAL A 65 -8.32 6.67 -8.74
CA VAL A 65 -9.05 7.70 -9.49
C VAL A 65 -8.12 8.88 -9.77
N GLY A 66 -8.01 9.23 -11.05
CA GLY A 66 -7.21 10.37 -11.50
C GLY A 66 -5.72 10.09 -11.63
N PHE A 67 -4.98 11.14 -11.99
CA PHE A 67 -3.52 11.12 -12.15
C PHE A 67 -2.84 11.61 -10.87
N THR A 68 -3.14 10.99 -9.75
CA THR A 68 -2.55 11.34 -8.47
C THR A 68 -1.38 10.43 -8.12
N LYS A 69 -0.54 10.87 -7.18
CA LYS A 69 0.47 10.01 -6.58
C LYS A 69 -0.20 8.81 -5.92
N LEU A 70 0.50 7.67 -5.91
CA LEU A 70 0.02 6.44 -5.28
C LEU A 70 0.24 6.39 -3.76
N TRP A 71 0.66 7.49 -3.16
CA TRP A 71 0.85 7.66 -1.71
C TRP A 71 0.29 8.99 -1.25
N GLY A 72 0.14 9.13 0.05
CA GLY A 72 -0.59 10.25 0.65
C GLY A 72 -2.09 10.00 0.62
N ASN A 73 -2.87 11.04 0.41
CA ASN A 73 -4.32 10.93 0.28
C ASN A 73 -4.69 10.50 -1.13
N VAL A 74 -5.31 9.34 -1.26
CA VAL A 74 -5.65 8.74 -2.55
C VAL A 74 -7.13 8.38 -2.57
N ASN A 75 -7.78 8.64 -3.69
CA ASN A 75 -9.15 8.19 -3.95
C ASN A 75 -9.11 6.88 -4.74
N VAL A 76 -9.81 5.89 -4.24
CA VAL A 76 -9.89 4.55 -4.83
C VAL A 76 -11.33 4.27 -5.24
N LEU A 77 -11.52 3.77 -6.44
CA LEU A 77 -12.78 3.20 -6.87
C LEU A 77 -12.78 1.70 -6.58
N ALA A 78 -13.72 1.28 -5.73
CA ALA A 78 -14.00 -0.11 -5.44
C ALA A 78 -15.22 -0.57 -6.24
N ARG A 79 -15.06 -1.58 -7.06
CA ARG A 79 -16.12 -2.12 -7.92
C ARG A 79 -16.52 -3.52 -7.48
N CYS A 80 -17.81 -3.69 -7.28
CA CYS A 80 -18.49 -4.99 -7.25
C CYS A 80 -19.25 -5.22 -8.58
N ALA A 81 -19.88 -6.40 -8.73
CA ALA A 81 -20.65 -6.68 -9.94
C ALA A 81 -21.77 -5.65 -10.19
N ASN A 82 -22.44 -5.21 -9.13
CA ASN A 82 -23.64 -4.36 -9.21
C ASN A 82 -23.49 -3.00 -8.51
N GLU A 83 -22.31 -2.68 -7.96
CA GLU A 83 -22.13 -1.42 -7.28
C GLU A 83 -20.70 -0.87 -7.44
N LYS A 84 -20.60 0.42 -7.28
CA LYS A 84 -19.33 1.16 -7.21
C LYS A 84 -19.30 1.98 -5.94
N ARG A 85 -18.18 1.98 -5.25
CA ARG A 85 -17.94 2.80 -4.07
C ARG A 85 -16.63 3.54 -4.22
N TYR A 86 -16.63 4.81 -3.87
CA TYR A 86 -15.41 5.61 -3.78
C TYR A 86 -14.90 5.58 -2.35
N LEU A 87 -13.63 5.22 -2.20
CA LEU A 87 -12.97 5.15 -0.90
C LEU A 87 -11.87 6.19 -0.83
N GLN A 88 -11.80 6.88 0.29
CA GLN A 88 -10.66 7.74 0.61
C GLN A 88 -9.71 6.98 1.50
N VAL A 89 -8.45 6.91 1.11
CA VAL A 89 -7.41 6.20 1.84
C VAL A 89 -6.19 7.09 2.05
N ALA A 90 -5.50 6.88 3.15
CA ALA A 90 -4.18 7.44 3.38
C ALA A 90 -3.15 6.33 3.21
N VAL A 91 -2.24 6.51 2.26
CA VAL A 91 -1.19 5.55 1.94
C VAL A 91 0.13 6.08 2.44
N GLN A 92 0.75 5.37 3.37
CA GLN A 92 2.09 5.62 3.85
C GLN A 92 3.05 4.67 3.14
N ALA A 93 4.03 5.22 2.48
CA ALA A 93 5.02 4.43 1.76
C ALA A 93 6.42 4.86 2.16
N THR A 94 7.28 3.92 2.48
CA THR A 94 8.69 4.14 2.78
C THR A 94 9.54 3.58 1.65
N GLY A 95 10.48 4.35 1.19
CA GLY A 95 11.35 3.97 0.09
C GLY A 95 12.53 4.93 -0.05
N ASN A 96 13.28 4.77 -1.13
CA ASN A 96 14.43 5.61 -1.40
C ASN A 96 14.03 6.85 -2.21
N TYR A 97 14.69 7.94 -1.90
CA TYR A 97 14.56 9.19 -2.65
C TYR A 97 15.93 9.87 -2.79
N VAL A 98 16.03 10.74 -3.77
CA VAL A 98 17.26 11.41 -4.14
C VAL A 98 17.46 12.66 -3.28
N VAL A 99 18.64 12.79 -2.70
CA VAL A 99 19.08 13.97 -1.95
C VAL A 99 20.44 14.44 -2.45
N ALA A 100 20.75 15.70 -2.20
CA ALA A 100 22.08 16.23 -2.47
C ALA A 100 23.12 15.55 -1.54
N ALA A 101 24.18 15.00 -2.14
CA ALA A 101 25.32 14.44 -1.41
C ALA A 101 26.34 15.51 -1.01
N VAL A 102 26.36 16.61 -1.75
CA VAL A 102 27.26 17.75 -1.60
C VAL A 102 26.47 19.04 -1.80
N PRO A 103 26.97 20.21 -1.36
CA PRO A 103 26.34 21.47 -1.69
C PRO A 103 26.23 21.66 -3.20
N ILE A 104 25.05 22.04 -3.69
CA ILE A 104 24.76 22.23 -5.11
C ILE A 104 24.44 23.70 -5.34
N ALA A 105 25.23 24.36 -6.19
CA ALA A 105 24.97 25.75 -6.58
C ALA A 105 23.73 25.82 -7.48
N ARG A 106 22.93 26.86 -7.29
CA ARG A 106 21.78 27.12 -8.14
C ARG A 106 22.19 27.26 -9.60
N GLY A 107 21.46 26.59 -10.49
CA GLY A 107 21.72 26.59 -11.94
C GLY A 107 22.77 25.59 -12.38
N SER A 108 23.43 24.87 -11.48
CA SER A 108 24.42 23.86 -11.86
C SER A 108 23.74 22.57 -12.34
N VAL A 109 24.39 21.88 -13.26
CA VAL A 109 23.96 20.57 -13.74
C VAL A 109 24.33 19.52 -12.71
N LEU A 110 23.36 18.66 -12.35
CA LEU A 110 23.56 17.56 -11.42
C LEU A 110 24.34 16.42 -12.08
N GLN A 111 25.32 15.91 -11.37
CA GLN A 111 26.11 14.76 -11.77
C GLN A 111 25.81 13.59 -10.82
N THR A 112 26.18 12.38 -11.22
CA THR A 112 25.94 11.18 -10.41
C THR A 112 26.59 11.25 -9.02
N ASN A 113 27.71 11.94 -8.86
CA ASN A 113 28.37 12.15 -7.58
C ASN A 113 27.80 13.33 -6.77
N SER A 114 26.91 14.14 -7.34
CA SER A 114 26.27 15.27 -6.66
C SER A 114 25.10 14.84 -5.79
N VAL A 115 24.56 13.64 -6.02
CA VAL A 115 23.35 13.14 -5.40
C VAL A 115 23.57 11.74 -4.83
N THR A 116 22.75 11.39 -3.86
CA THR A 116 22.70 10.06 -3.24
C THR A 116 21.28 9.70 -2.89
N LEU A 117 21.06 8.45 -2.54
CA LEU A 117 19.75 7.98 -2.07
C LEU A 117 19.68 8.05 -0.55
N LYS A 118 18.53 8.44 -0.06
CA LYS A 118 18.14 8.37 1.35
C LYS A 118 16.83 7.63 1.47
N ARG A 119 16.69 6.86 2.55
CA ARG A 119 15.45 6.15 2.85
C ARG A 119 14.57 6.97 3.77
N GLY A 120 13.29 7.04 3.47
CA GLY A 120 12.30 7.71 4.31
C GLY A 120 10.89 7.61 3.76
N ARG A 121 9.99 8.31 4.40
CA ARG A 121 8.57 8.34 4.04
C ARG A 121 8.34 9.16 2.77
N LEU A 122 7.95 8.49 1.70
CA LEU A 122 7.67 9.12 0.40
C LEU A 122 6.46 10.05 0.46
N ASP A 123 5.48 9.72 1.29
CA ASP A 123 4.25 10.50 1.48
C ASP A 123 4.46 11.82 2.24
N GLN A 124 5.63 12.02 2.84
CA GLN A 124 6.01 13.25 3.55
C GLN A 124 6.97 14.14 2.76
N LEU A 125 7.38 13.72 1.58
CA LEU A 125 8.33 14.46 0.77
C LEU A 125 7.68 15.63 0.03
N PRO A 126 8.46 16.68 -0.27
CA PRO A 126 8.01 17.75 -1.14
C PRO A 126 7.58 17.24 -2.52
N PRO A 127 6.66 17.93 -3.21
CA PRO A 127 6.35 17.64 -4.60
C PRO A 127 7.63 17.68 -5.46
N ARG A 128 7.67 16.85 -6.49
CA ARG A 128 8.80 16.74 -7.43
C ARG A 128 10.09 16.15 -6.85
N THR A 129 10.04 15.53 -5.68
CA THR A 129 11.18 14.73 -5.21
C THR A 129 11.46 13.59 -6.19
N MET A 130 12.71 13.47 -6.60
CA MET A 130 13.15 12.40 -7.49
C MET A 130 13.30 11.09 -6.71
N LEU A 131 12.83 9.99 -7.27
CA LEU A 131 12.90 8.67 -6.63
C LEU A 131 13.99 7.80 -7.24
N ASP A 132 14.41 8.10 -8.46
CA ASP A 132 15.45 7.38 -9.17
C ASP A 132 16.66 8.30 -9.37
N ILE A 133 17.85 7.82 -9.00
CA ILE A 133 19.09 8.56 -9.16
C ILE A 133 19.39 8.88 -10.62
N ASN A 134 18.93 8.06 -11.56
CA ASN A 134 19.08 8.30 -12.97
C ASN A 134 18.29 9.52 -13.47
N GLN A 135 17.18 9.86 -12.79
CA GLN A 135 16.41 11.07 -13.08
C GLN A 135 17.16 12.36 -12.74
N ALA A 136 18.09 12.28 -11.79
CA ALA A 136 18.89 13.42 -11.37
C ALA A 136 20.05 13.70 -12.32
N GLN A 137 20.47 12.73 -13.10
CA GLN A 137 21.55 12.90 -14.06
C GLN A 137 21.16 13.94 -15.12
N ASP A 138 22.05 14.92 -15.34
CA ASP A 138 21.85 16.04 -16.27
C ASP A 138 20.68 16.98 -15.92
N ALA A 139 20.02 16.82 -14.79
CA ALA A 139 19.05 17.78 -14.30
C ALA A 139 19.76 19.08 -13.83
N VAL A 140 19.05 20.19 -13.93
CA VAL A 140 19.56 21.51 -13.49
C VAL A 140 18.90 21.88 -12.16
N SER A 141 19.74 22.30 -11.22
CA SER A 141 19.33 22.77 -9.89
C SER A 141 18.54 24.09 -9.95
#